data_914f26e6550d58d9575fe4232a45b76a
#
_entry.id   914f26e6550d58d9575fe4232a45b76a
#
_cell.length_a   1.000
_cell.length_b   1.000
_cell.length_c   1.000
_cell.angle_alpha   90.00
_cell.angle_beta   90.00
_cell.angle_gamma   90.00
#
_symmetry.space_group_name_H-M   'P 1'
#
loop_
_entity.id
_entity.type
_entity.pdbx_description
1 polymer ?
#
loop_
_entity_poly.entity_id
_entity_poly.type
_entity_poly.pdbx_seq_one_letter_code
_entity_poly.pdbx_strand_id
1 'polypeptide(L)'
;RQIDVIRQEVLPRLAKQGYESIGIITPYRDQVAAIQTQLGKELEVATVHKFQGREKDAIILTSVDNIITKFVDDPRMLNVAVSRAVKSLTVVTTQDPQNDRPNYGDLARYIEYNNCAVIESTVYSVFDLLYQGYAEQRRSFLKKHKRVSEYDSENLLYAVIQEILQKAEFSF
;
A
#
# COMPACT_ATOMS: atom_id res chain seq x y z
N ARG A 1 6.67 -4.28 0.95
CA ARG A 1 6.60 -2.91 0.41
C ARG A 1 6.24 -1.86 1.47
N GLN A 2 5.09 -1.94 2.20
CA GLN A 2 4.75 -0.92 3.20
C GLN A 2 5.82 -0.79 4.30
N ILE A 3 6.41 -1.89 4.76
CA ILE A 3 7.51 -1.87 5.74
C ILE A 3 8.74 -1.16 5.15
N ASP A 4 9.04 -1.37 3.88
CA ASP A 4 10.17 -0.70 3.21
C ASP A 4 9.93 0.81 3.09
N VAL A 5 8.70 1.22 2.77
CA VAL A 5 8.29 2.64 2.78
C VAL A 5 8.47 3.24 4.17
N ILE A 6 8.00 2.55 5.20
CA ILE A 6 8.17 3.01 6.59
C ILE A 6 9.66 3.18 6.91
N ARG A 7 10.49 2.20 6.57
CA ARG A 7 11.93 2.20 6.86
C ARG A 7 12.69 3.28 6.10
N GLN A 8 12.43 3.40 4.79
CA GLN A 8 13.25 4.22 3.89
C GLN A 8 12.79 5.68 3.79
N GLU A 9 11.49 5.94 3.97
CA GLU A 9 10.92 7.26 3.77
C GLU A 9 10.30 7.85 5.04
N VAL A 10 9.44 7.09 5.75
CA VAL A 10 8.65 7.64 6.87
C VAL A 10 9.50 7.88 8.11
N LEU A 11 10.22 6.86 8.58
CA LEU A 11 11.04 6.97 9.78
C LEU A 11 12.14 8.03 9.68
N PRO A 12 12.91 8.13 8.56
CA PRO A 12 13.89 9.19 8.40
C PRO A 12 13.29 10.60 8.40
N ARG A 13 12.07 10.75 7.87
CA ARG A 13 11.34 12.02 7.88
C ARG A 13 10.91 12.38 9.30
N LEU A 14 10.29 11.46 10.04
CA LEU A 14 9.86 11.71 11.41
C LEU A 14 11.05 12.01 12.33
N ALA A 15 12.18 11.32 12.13
CA ALA A 15 13.42 11.60 12.87
C ALA A 15 13.94 13.04 12.62
N LYS A 16 13.87 13.53 11.37
CA LYS A 16 14.24 14.92 11.05
C LYS A 16 13.31 15.96 11.70
N GLN A 17 12.06 15.59 11.97
CA GLN A 17 11.07 16.45 12.62
C GLN A 17 11.23 16.51 14.14
N GLY A 18 12.13 15.70 14.72
CA GLY A 18 12.49 15.76 16.14
C GLY A 18 11.43 15.18 17.09
N TYR A 19 10.61 14.22 16.65
CA TYR A 19 9.69 13.52 17.53
C TYR A 19 10.43 12.62 18.50
N GLU A 20 10.11 12.72 19.79
CA GLU A 20 10.77 11.96 20.85
C GLU A 20 10.27 10.51 20.94
N SER A 21 9.02 10.30 20.57
CA SER A 21 8.41 8.98 20.61
C SER A 21 7.63 8.68 19.33
N ILE A 22 7.95 7.52 18.72
CA ILE A 22 7.31 7.05 17.48
C ILE A 22 6.69 5.69 17.77
N GLY A 23 5.45 5.48 17.33
CA GLY A 23 4.75 4.21 17.40
C GLY A 23 4.24 3.78 16.03
N ILE A 24 4.20 2.47 15.81
CA ILE A 24 3.63 1.87 14.60
C ILE A 24 2.41 1.05 14.97
N ILE A 25 1.28 1.38 14.37
CA ILE A 25 0.01 0.67 14.56
C ILE A 25 -0.35 -0.07 13.27
N THR A 26 -0.70 -1.33 13.42
CA THR A 26 -1.16 -2.18 12.33
C THR A 26 -2.38 -2.99 12.76
N PRO A 27 -3.30 -3.34 11.85
CA PRO A 27 -4.45 -4.17 12.19
C PRO A 27 -4.08 -5.64 12.51
N TYR A 28 -2.96 -6.15 11.97
CA TYR A 28 -2.65 -7.58 12.01
C TYR A 28 -1.44 -7.93 12.87
N ARG A 29 -1.55 -9.02 13.65
CA ARG A 29 -0.47 -9.52 14.53
C ARG A 29 0.77 -9.97 13.76
N ASP A 30 0.57 -10.64 12.63
CA ASP A 30 1.68 -11.16 11.82
C ASP A 30 2.53 -10.01 11.26
N GLN A 31 1.90 -8.89 10.96
CA GLN A 31 2.64 -7.70 10.54
C GLN A 31 3.42 -7.06 11.69
N VAL A 32 2.91 -7.09 12.91
CA VAL A 32 3.71 -6.65 14.07
C VAL A 32 5.03 -7.41 14.13
N ALA A 33 4.97 -8.74 14.03
CA ALA A 33 6.17 -9.58 14.02
C ALA A 33 7.09 -9.28 12.83
N ALA A 34 6.54 -9.11 11.64
CA ALA A 34 7.31 -8.78 10.44
C ALA A 34 8.00 -7.40 10.55
N ILE A 35 7.30 -6.39 11.06
CA ILE A 35 7.87 -5.06 11.28
C ILE A 35 8.98 -5.12 12.32
N GLN A 36 8.76 -5.78 13.47
CA GLN A 36 9.77 -5.92 14.51
C GLN A 36 11.02 -6.67 14.04
N THR A 37 10.85 -7.66 13.16
CA THR A 37 11.98 -8.39 12.58
C THR A 37 12.81 -7.50 11.64
N GLN A 38 12.19 -6.62 10.89
CA GLN A 38 12.86 -5.81 9.88
C GLN A 38 13.36 -4.45 10.39
N LEU A 39 12.66 -3.85 11.36
CA LEU A 39 12.97 -2.51 11.86
C LEU A 39 13.62 -2.52 13.25
N GLY A 40 13.71 -3.69 13.89
CA GLY A 40 14.23 -3.83 15.25
C GLY A 40 13.13 -3.73 16.31
N LYS A 41 13.49 -4.16 17.54
CA LYS A 41 12.55 -4.19 18.67
C LYS A 41 12.49 -2.88 19.46
N GLU A 42 13.30 -1.92 19.10
CA GLU A 42 13.36 -0.60 19.78
C GLU A 42 12.14 0.25 19.45
N LEU A 43 11.55 0.06 18.27
CA LEU A 43 10.32 0.72 17.89
C LEU A 43 9.10 0.03 18.52
N GLU A 44 8.22 0.83 19.11
CA GLU A 44 6.98 0.30 19.65
C GLU A 44 6.00 -0.01 18.51
N VAL A 45 5.83 -1.29 18.23
CA VAL A 45 4.93 -1.81 17.18
C VAL A 45 3.88 -2.67 17.82
N ALA A 46 2.62 -2.36 17.59
CA ALA A 46 1.52 -3.14 18.13
C ALA A 46 0.25 -3.08 17.26
N THR A 47 -0.66 -4.02 17.51
CA THR A 47 -2.00 -3.91 16.96
C THR A 47 -2.78 -2.80 17.66
N VAL A 48 -3.83 -2.29 17.02
CA VAL A 48 -4.68 -1.22 17.53
C VAL A 48 -5.13 -1.51 18.98
N HIS A 49 -5.60 -2.73 19.26
CA HIS A 49 -6.07 -3.11 20.59
C HIS A 49 -4.96 -3.09 21.65
N LYS A 50 -3.75 -3.50 21.29
CA LYS A 50 -2.61 -3.49 22.21
C LYS A 50 -2.03 -2.09 22.40
N PHE A 51 -2.32 -1.17 21.50
CA PHE A 51 -1.91 0.24 21.58
C PHE A 51 -2.88 1.09 22.41
N GLN A 52 -4.01 0.51 22.80
CA GLN A 52 -5.01 1.22 23.62
C GLN A 52 -4.40 1.72 24.93
N GLY A 53 -4.66 2.99 25.26
CA GLY A 53 -4.12 3.64 26.46
C GLY A 53 -2.66 4.12 26.34
N ARG A 54 -2.02 3.99 25.17
CA ARG A 54 -0.66 4.48 24.92
C ARG A 54 -0.71 5.59 23.88
N GLU A 55 0.05 6.64 24.10
CA GLU A 55 0.15 7.76 23.18
C GLU A 55 1.61 7.96 22.76
N LYS A 56 1.82 8.49 21.56
CA LYS A 56 3.14 8.82 21.02
C LYS A 56 3.09 10.16 20.31
N ASP A 57 4.22 10.83 20.27
CA ASP A 57 4.35 12.07 19.50
C ASP A 57 3.96 11.87 18.05
N ALA A 58 4.46 10.80 17.44
CA ALA A 58 4.13 10.42 16.08
C ALA A 58 3.63 8.97 16.01
N ILE A 59 2.54 8.76 15.29
CA ILE A 59 1.99 7.45 14.98
C ILE A 59 2.07 7.19 13.47
N ILE A 60 2.53 6.00 13.13
CA ILE A 60 2.47 5.45 11.77
C ILE A 60 1.37 4.39 11.75
N LEU A 61 0.30 4.64 11.02
CA LEU A 61 -0.76 3.68 10.77
C LEU A 61 -0.53 3.01 9.41
N THR A 62 -0.40 1.69 9.39
CA THR A 62 -0.22 0.92 8.16
C THR A 62 -1.35 -0.08 7.98
N SER A 63 -2.02 -0.04 6.81
CA SER A 63 -3.16 -0.90 6.49
C SER A 63 -2.76 -2.32 6.10
N VAL A 64 -1.52 -2.54 5.66
CA VAL A 64 -0.97 -3.82 5.16
C VAL A 64 -1.54 -4.23 3.81
N ASP A 65 -2.86 -4.32 3.74
CA ASP A 65 -3.59 -4.83 2.58
C ASP A 65 -3.61 -3.81 1.44
N ASN A 66 -3.58 -4.31 0.22
CA ASN A 66 -3.81 -3.49 -0.97
C ASN A 66 -5.30 -3.12 -1.08
N ILE A 67 -6.17 -4.00 -0.58
CA ILE A 67 -7.62 -3.77 -0.55
C ILE A 67 -8.04 -3.64 0.92
N ILE A 68 -8.64 -2.51 1.27
CA ILE A 68 -9.11 -2.26 2.63
C ILE A 68 -10.30 -3.18 2.94
N THR A 69 -10.10 -4.06 3.90
CA THR A 69 -11.13 -5.00 4.36
C THR A 69 -12.12 -4.32 5.32
N LYS A 70 -13.27 -4.94 5.57
CA LYS A 70 -14.23 -4.47 6.60
C LYS A 70 -13.60 -4.40 7.99
N PHE A 71 -12.61 -5.24 8.27
CA PHE A 71 -11.89 -5.23 9.53
C PHE A 71 -11.01 -3.99 9.69
N VAL A 72 -10.30 -3.60 8.63
CA VAL A 72 -9.46 -2.39 8.61
C VAL A 72 -10.31 -1.12 8.60
N ASP A 73 -11.51 -1.18 8.01
CA ASP A 73 -12.47 -0.07 7.92
C ASP A 73 -13.34 0.10 9.18
N ASP A 74 -13.10 -0.66 10.25
CA ASP A 74 -13.86 -0.51 11.49
C ASP A 74 -13.62 0.89 12.11
N PRO A 75 -14.68 1.71 12.26
CA PRO A 75 -14.53 3.08 12.76
C PRO A 75 -13.99 3.15 14.19
N ARG A 76 -14.26 2.13 15.02
CA ARG A 76 -13.74 2.07 16.38
C ARG A 76 -12.24 1.84 16.37
N MET A 77 -11.77 0.96 15.49
CA MET A 77 -10.35 0.69 15.30
C MET A 77 -9.62 1.91 14.77
N LEU A 78 -10.15 2.57 13.76
CA LEU A 78 -9.57 3.79 13.20
C LEU A 78 -9.52 4.92 14.22
N ASN A 79 -10.61 5.15 14.96
CA ASN A 79 -10.64 6.17 16.00
C ASN A 79 -9.59 5.93 17.09
N VAL A 80 -9.42 4.68 17.53
CA VAL A 80 -8.37 4.35 18.50
C VAL A 80 -6.99 4.63 17.90
N ALA A 81 -6.73 4.20 16.67
CA ALA A 81 -5.44 4.40 16.03
C ALA A 81 -5.10 5.90 15.86
N VAL A 82 -6.04 6.68 15.35
CA VAL A 82 -5.88 8.12 15.12
C VAL A 82 -5.67 8.87 16.43
N SER A 83 -6.44 8.54 17.49
CA SER A 83 -6.35 9.21 18.78
C SER A 83 -5.08 8.91 19.58
N ARG A 84 -4.21 8.01 19.08
CA ARG A 84 -2.90 7.72 19.73
C ARG A 84 -1.80 8.69 19.31
N ALA A 85 -2.00 9.46 18.27
CA ALA A 85 -1.05 10.45 17.80
C ALA A 85 -1.26 11.78 18.53
N VAL A 86 -0.23 12.24 19.26
CA VAL A 86 -0.26 13.53 19.96
C VAL A 86 0.04 14.69 19.03
N LYS A 87 1.04 14.54 18.15
CA LYS A 87 1.53 15.63 17.27
C LYS A 87 1.39 15.28 15.78
N SER A 88 1.62 14.03 15.40
CA SER A 88 1.65 13.65 13.99
C SER A 88 1.07 12.26 13.75
N LEU A 89 0.22 12.14 12.74
CA LEU A 89 -0.26 10.87 12.21
C LEU A 89 0.23 10.72 10.77
N THR A 90 0.88 9.61 10.47
CA THR A 90 1.24 9.21 9.11
C THR A 90 0.50 7.95 8.73
N VAL A 91 -0.27 7.99 7.66
CA VAL A 91 -0.98 6.82 7.13
C VAL A 91 -0.22 6.27 5.94
N VAL A 92 0.19 5.00 6.01
CA VAL A 92 0.85 4.28 4.92
C VAL A 92 -0.13 3.29 4.31
N THR A 93 -0.55 3.58 3.09
CA THR A 93 -1.58 2.81 2.39
C THR A 93 -1.29 2.72 0.89
N THR A 94 -2.09 1.96 0.17
CA THR A 94 -2.09 1.95 -1.29
C THR A 94 -3.26 2.80 -1.80
N GLN A 95 -2.99 3.58 -2.85
CA GLN A 95 -4.05 4.25 -3.60
C GLN A 95 -4.68 3.25 -4.58
N ASP A 96 -5.67 2.50 -4.11
CA ASP A 96 -6.46 1.66 -4.99
C ASP A 96 -7.87 2.25 -5.11
N PRO A 97 -8.37 2.56 -6.33
CA PRO A 97 -9.73 3.05 -6.54
C PRO A 97 -10.81 2.09 -6.01
N GLN A 98 -10.49 0.81 -5.83
CA GLN A 98 -11.38 -0.18 -5.22
C GLN A 98 -11.47 -0.05 -3.69
N ASN A 99 -10.65 0.79 -3.09
CA ASN A 99 -10.62 1.04 -1.65
C ASN A 99 -11.64 2.11 -1.20
N ASP A 100 -12.76 2.24 -1.91
CA ASP A 100 -13.85 3.14 -1.50
C ASP A 100 -14.60 2.58 -0.27
N ARG A 101 -13.87 2.52 0.84
CA ARG A 101 -14.44 2.19 2.15
C ARG A 101 -14.79 3.48 2.88
N PRO A 102 -16.00 3.56 3.48
CA PRO A 102 -16.52 4.83 3.99
C PRO A 102 -15.61 5.45 5.06
N ASN A 103 -15.20 4.68 6.07
CA ASN A 103 -14.45 5.24 7.21
C ASN A 103 -12.99 5.52 6.86
N TYR A 104 -12.33 4.61 6.15
CA TYR A 104 -10.95 4.78 5.70
C TYR A 104 -10.84 5.85 4.63
N GLY A 105 -11.82 5.89 3.70
CA GLY A 105 -11.94 6.94 2.70
C GLY A 105 -12.22 8.31 3.31
N ASP A 106 -13.02 8.39 4.38
CA ASP A 106 -13.24 9.64 5.13
C ASP A 106 -11.96 10.13 5.78
N LEU A 107 -11.16 9.24 6.36
CA LEU A 107 -9.85 9.58 6.91
C LEU A 107 -8.91 10.13 5.82
N ALA A 108 -8.85 9.50 4.66
CA ALA A 108 -8.05 9.96 3.53
C ALA A 108 -8.51 11.36 3.04
N ARG A 109 -9.82 11.54 2.85
CA ARG A 109 -10.40 12.83 2.47
C ARG A 109 -10.16 13.92 3.51
N TYR A 110 -10.22 13.58 4.79
CA TYR A 110 -9.89 14.53 5.86
C TYR A 110 -8.44 15.00 5.79
N ILE A 111 -7.50 14.08 5.53
CA ILE A 111 -6.08 14.40 5.35
C ILE A 111 -5.89 15.34 4.16
N GLU A 112 -6.50 15.06 3.02
CA GLU A 112 -6.43 15.87 1.80
C GLU A 112 -7.07 17.26 2.01
N TYR A 113 -8.27 17.29 2.59
CA TYR A 113 -9.01 18.53 2.83
C TYR A 113 -8.27 19.52 3.74
N ASN A 114 -7.53 19.02 4.73
CA ASN A 114 -6.75 19.84 5.64
C ASN A 114 -5.35 20.20 5.10
N ASN A 115 -5.11 20.02 3.80
CA ASN A 115 -3.82 20.29 3.14
C ASN A 115 -2.63 19.57 3.81
N CYS A 116 -2.89 18.40 4.42
CA CYS A 116 -1.82 17.58 4.93
C CYS A 116 -1.01 16.99 3.76
N ALA A 117 0.27 16.75 3.99
CA ALA A 117 1.15 16.26 2.93
C ALA A 117 0.76 14.84 2.48
N VAL A 118 0.35 14.70 1.22
CA VAL A 118 0.18 13.41 0.54
C VAL A 118 1.43 13.16 -0.30
N ILE A 119 2.07 12.01 -0.09
CA ILE A 119 3.35 11.69 -0.72
C ILE A 119 3.25 10.33 -1.39
N GLU A 120 3.52 10.33 -2.68
CA GLU A 120 3.71 9.08 -3.41
C GLU A 120 5.09 8.50 -3.08
N SER A 121 5.09 7.25 -2.60
CA SER A 121 6.34 6.56 -2.29
C SER A 121 7.11 6.20 -3.56
N THR A 122 8.41 6.44 -3.53
CA THR A 122 9.35 6.04 -4.58
C THR A 122 9.95 4.65 -4.33
N VAL A 123 9.56 3.98 -3.24
CA VAL A 123 10.03 2.63 -2.92
C VAL A 123 9.29 1.61 -3.78
N TYR A 124 10.02 1.00 -4.70
CA TYR A 124 9.53 -0.08 -5.56
C TYR A 124 10.10 -1.42 -5.10
N SER A 125 9.27 -2.46 -5.12
CA SER A 125 9.78 -3.83 -5.01
C SER A 125 10.43 -4.27 -6.33
N VAL A 126 11.27 -5.30 -6.28
CA VAL A 126 11.84 -5.91 -7.51
C VAL A 126 10.72 -6.34 -8.47
N PHE A 127 9.60 -6.84 -7.92
CA PHE A 127 8.43 -7.20 -8.71
C PHE A 127 7.75 -5.98 -9.35
N ASP A 128 7.63 -4.85 -8.64
CA ASP A 128 7.09 -3.62 -9.22
C ASP A 128 7.94 -3.12 -10.38
N LEU A 129 9.27 -3.16 -10.25
CA LEU A 129 10.20 -2.79 -11.32
C LEU A 129 10.09 -3.73 -12.52
N LEU A 130 9.99 -5.04 -12.28
CA LEU A 130 9.75 -6.03 -13.33
C LEU A 130 8.40 -5.76 -14.01
N TYR A 131 7.33 -5.55 -13.23
CA TYR A 131 6.01 -5.25 -13.79
C TYR A 131 5.97 -3.94 -14.56
N GLN A 132 6.66 -2.89 -14.11
CA GLN A 132 6.77 -1.64 -14.87
C GLN A 132 7.50 -1.85 -16.20
N GLY A 133 8.63 -2.57 -16.20
CA GLY A 133 9.35 -2.90 -17.42
C GLY A 133 8.50 -3.71 -18.41
N TYR A 134 7.69 -4.63 -17.92
CA TYR A 134 6.78 -5.41 -18.76
C TYR A 134 5.48 -4.68 -19.12
N ALA A 135 5.03 -3.73 -18.32
CA ALA A 135 3.75 -3.04 -18.54
C ALA A 135 3.73 -2.26 -19.87
N GLU A 136 4.82 -1.60 -20.22
CA GLU A 136 4.93 -0.88 -21.50
C GLU A 136 4.98 -1.84 -22.68
N GLN A 137 5.77 -2.90 -22.58
CA GLN A 137 5.85 -3.94 -23.61
C GLN A 137 4.50 -4.62 -23.78
N ARG A 138 3.84 -4.99 -22.67
CA ARG A 138 2.50 -5.58 -22.67
C ARG A 138 1.46 -4.64 -23.29
N ARG A 139 1.46 -3.36 -22.95
CA ARG A 139 0.55 -2.37 -23.55
C ARG A 139 0.78 -2.21 -25.05
N SER A 140 2.03 -2.15 -25.47
CA SER A 140 2.37 -2.05 -26.89
C SER A 140 1.98 -3.32 -27.66
N PHE A 141 2.15 -4.48 -27.04
CA PHE A 141 1.77 -5.78 -27.59
C PHE A 141 0.25 -5.90 -27.74
N LEU A 142 -0.52 -5.59 -26.69
CA LEU A 142 -1.99 -5.62 -26.70
C LEU A 142 -2.59 -4.59 -27.69
N LYS A 143 -1.94 -3.45 -27.90
CA LYS A 143 -2.39 -2.47 -28.90
C LYS A 143 -2.31 -2.95 -30.35
N LYS A 144 -1.42 -3.91 -30.64
CA LYS A 144 -1.24 -4.49 -31.98
C LYS A 144 -2.27 -5.58 -32.31
N HIS A 145 -2.96 -6.11 -31.31
CA HIS A 145 -3.89 -7.22 -31.44
C HIS A 145 -5.32 -6.78 -31.15
N LYS A 146 -6.26 -7.42 -31.82
CA LYS A 146 -7.69 -7.12 -31.64
C LYS A 146 -8.12 -7.56 -30.22
N ARG A 147 -8.80 -6.68 -29.51
CA ARG A 147 -9.40 -6.99 -28.23
C ARG A 147 -10.57 -7.95 -28.43
N VAL A 148 -10.55 -9.11 -27.78
CA VAL A 148 -11.55 -10.17 -27.87
C VAL A 148 -12.29 -10.42 -26.56
N SER A 149 -11.80 -9.87 -25.45
CA SER A 149 -12.37 -10.03 -24.11
C SER A 149 -12.28 -8.73 -23.30
N GLU A 150 -13.09 -8.64 -22.26
CA GLU A 150 -13.00 -7.56 -21.26
C GLU A 150 -11.77 -7.71 -20.35
N TYR A 151 -11.25 -8.94 -20.21
CA TYR A 151 -10.11 -9.25 -19.35
C TYR A 151 -8.79 -9.17 -20.12
N ASP A 152 -7.85 -8.38 -19.59
CA ASP A 152 -6.53 -8.20 -20.20
C ASP A 152 -5.69 -9.48 -20.28
N SER A 153 -5.85 -10.39 -19.31
CA SER A 153 -5.18 -11.69 -19.30
C SER A 153 -5.59 -12.58 -20.48
N GLU A 154 -6.88 -12.57 -20.82
CA GLU A 154 -7.41 -13.32 -21.95
C GLU A 154 -6.96 -12.71 -23.29
N ASN A 155 -6.98 -11.39 -23.38
CA ASN A 155 -6.47 -10.69 -24.55
C ASN A 155 -4.97 -10.96 -24.77
N LEU A 156 -4.19 -11.02 -23.69
CA LEU A 156 -2.77 -11.35 -23.76
C LEU A 156 -2.55 -12.80 -24.24
N LEU A 157 -3.30 -13.74 -23.68
CA LEU A 157 -3.23 -15.15 -24.10
C LEU A 157 -3.59 -15.30 -25.56
N TYR A 158 -4.70 -14.67 -26.01
CA TYR A 158 -5.12 -14.68 -27.41
C TYR A 158 -4.03 -14.13 -28.33
N ALA A 159 -3.44 -12.98 -27.98
CA ALA A 159 -2.40 -12.33 -28.76
C ALA A 159 -1.13 -13.22 -28.87
N VAL A 160 -0.72 -13.85 -27.78
CA VAL A 160 0.43 -14.80 -27.78
C VAL A 160 0.15 -16.00 -28.66
N ILE A 161 -1.04 -16.59 -28.57
CA ILE A 161 -1.44 -17.72 -29.42
C ILE A 161 -1.42 -17.33 -30.90
N GLN A 162 -1.95 -16.15 -31.25
CA GLN A 162 -1.92 -15.63 -32.63
C GLN A 162 -0.49 -15.47 -33.16
N GLU A 163 0.42 -14.90 -32.36
CA GLU A 163 1.82 -14.79 -32.78
C GLU A 163 2.50 -16.17 -32.97
N ILE A 164 2.22 -17.13 -32.10
CA ILE A 164 2.76 -18.49 -32.23
C ILE A 164 2.24 -19.15 -33.51
N LEU A 165 0.94 -19.05 -33.79
CA LEU A 165 0.34 -19.62 -34.99
C LEU A 165 0.86 -18.97 -36.26
N GLN A 166 1.06 -17.65 -36.29
CA GLN A 166 1.64 -16.94 -37.40
C GLN A 166 3.11 -17.35 -37.67
N LYS A 167 3.91 -17.52 -36.59
CA LYS A 167 5.31 -17.98 -36.69
C LYS A 167 5.44 -19.46 -37.11
N ALA A 168 4.45 -20.27 -36.80
CA ALA A 168 4.43 -21.69 -37.13
C ALA A 168 3.98 -21.99 -38.57
N GLU A 169 3.72 -20.96 -39.41
CA GLU A 169 3.25 -21.09 -40.80
C GLU A 169 2.01 -21.99 -40.95
N PHE A 170 1.18 -22.12 -39.93
CA PHE A 170 -0.13 -22.76 -40.09
C PHE A 170 -1.07 -21.79 -40.81
N SER A 171 -1.02 -21.82 -42.15
CA SER A 171 -2.10 -21.28 -42.99
C SER A 171 -3.26 -22.30 -42.97
N PHE A 172 -4.40 -21.92 -42.43
CA PHE A 172 -5.65 -22.62 -42.69
C PHE A 172 -6.30 -22.01 -43.94
#